data_d2ecb28d1c706e7b44693559df19a262
#
_entry.id   d2ecb28d1c706e7b44693559df19a262
#
_cell.length_a   1.000
_cell.length_b   1.000
_cell.length_c   1.000
_cell.angle_alpha   90.00
_cell.angle_beta   90.00
_cell.angle_gamma   90.00
#
_symmetry.space_group_name_H-M   'P 1'
#
loop_
_entity.id
_entity.type
_entity.pdbx_description
1 polymer ?
#
loop_
_entity_poly.entity_id
_entity_poly.type
_entity_poly.pdbx_seq_one_letter_code
_entity_poly.pdbx_strand_id
1 'polypeptide(L)'
;PFFLIFGALSDRIGRKPIMLAGMLLAVLTYRPIYQKMYNEASPVSIKNTIASDVSIAVAPNGDSLIVNTIWKNNASGTTFKTAVKQTVFAETTKKPTTLETRTVWLNSKSFWMITLLVFIQILYVTMVYGPIAAFLVELFPTRIRYTSMSLPYHIGNGIFGGLTPLIATRLFDISKTTENPAGDPFVGLWYPIIIAAVCFVIGFFYLPNKREPEVPD
;
A
#
# COMPACT_ATOMS: atom_id res chain seq x y z
N PRO A 1 14.12 14.85 -3.71
CA PRO A 1 14.73 15.83 -2.82
C PRO A 1 14.81 15.35 -1.36
N PHE A 2 13.79 14.64 -0.82
CA PHE A 2 13.76 14.23 0.60
C PHE A 2 14.85 13.23 0.99
N PHE A 3 15.30 12.36 0.11
CA PHE A 3 16.47 11.50 0.35
C PHE A 3 17.71 12.30 0.71
N LEU A 4 17.96 13.41 0.00
CA LEU A 4 19.09 14.29 0.29
C LEU A 4 18.93 15.01 1.63
N ILE A 5 17.71 15.48 1.93
CA ILE A 5 17.41 16.16 3.19
C ILE A 5 17.62 15.23 4.38
N PHE A 6 17.02 14.03 4.35
CA PHE A 6 17.18 13.06 5.44
C PHE A 6 18.57 12.43 5.48
N GLY A 7 19.25 12.28 4.32
CA GLY A 7 20.66 11.92 4.26
C GLY A 7 21.52 12.93 4.99
N ALA A 8 21.46 14.20 4.58
CA ALA A 8 22.22 15.28 5.21
C ALA A 8 21.86 15.48 6.70
N LEU A 9 20.60 15.32 7.07
CA LEU A 9 20.17 15.39 8.46
C LEU A 9 20.77 14.22 9.26
N SER A 10 20.81 13.02 8.67
CA SER A 10 21.40 11.84 9.31
C SER A 10 22.90 11.96 9.53
N ASP A 11 23.59 12.74 8.69
CA ASP A 11 25.01 13.04 8.88
C ASP A 11 25.25 13.94 10.10
N ARG A 12 24.28 14.78 10.47
CA ARG A 12 24.39 15.70 11.63
C ARG A 12 23.97 15.06 12.95
N ILE A 13 22.80 14.43 12.99
CA ILE A 13 22.21 13.93 14.25
C ILE A 13 22.41 12.42 14.45
N GLY A 14 23.02 11.75 13.49
CA GLY A 14 23.21 10.30 13.48
C GLY A 14 22.17 9.56 12.65
N ARG A 15 22.55 8.41 12.11
CA ARG A 15 21.70 7.63 11.21
C ARG A 15 20.58 6.89 11.94
N LYS A 16 20.91 6.30 13.09
CA LYS A 16 19.99 5.50 13.92
C LYS A 16 18.71 6.25 14.29
N PRO A 17 18.73 7.48 14.85
CA PRO A 17 17.51 8.15 15.29
C PRO A 17 16.53 8.43 14.15
N ILE A 18 17.01 8.79 12.96
CA ILE A 18 16.14 9.10 11.81
C ILE A 18 15.48 7.83 11.29
N MET A 19 16.26 6.75 11.13
CA MET A 19 15.71 5.45 10.68
C MET A 19 14.68 4.91 11.65
N LEU A 20 14.98 4.96 12.96
CA LEU A 20 14.04 4.51 14.00
C LEU A 20 12.78 5.37 14.04
N ALA A 21 12.91 6.70 13.90
CA ALA A 21 11.75 7.59 13.86
C ALA A 21 10.84 7.27 12.66
N GLY A 22 11.40 7.04 11.47
CA GLY A 22 10.63 6.64 10.28
C GLY A 22 9.88 5.32 10.48
N MET A 23 10.54 4.30 11.05
CA MET A 23 9.91 3.02 11.35
C MET A 23 8.82 3.14 12.41
N LEU A 24 9.06 3.89 13.50
CA LEU A 24 8.09 4.10 14.56
C LEU A 24 6.83 4.82 14.05
N LEU A 25 7.02 5.89 13.27
CA LEU A 25 5.90 6.61 12.66
C LEU A 25 5.09 5.70 11.73
N ALA A 26 5.76 4.87 10.92
CA ALA A 26 5.08 3.92 10.05
C ALA A 26 4.24 2.91 10.86
N VAL A 27 4.82 2.30 11.91
CA VAL A 27 4.11 1.33 12.77
C VAL A 27 2.85 1.95 13.41
N LEU A 28 2.95 3.18 13.91
CA LEU A 28 1.86 3.83 14.61
C LEU A 28 0.77 4.36 13.66
N THR A 29 1.14 4.80 12.46
CA THR A 29 0.21 5.58 11.62
C THR A 29 -0.25 4.87 10.37
N TYR A 30 0.36 3.77 9.92
CA TYR A 30 -0.05 3.10 8.67
C TYR A 30 -1.53 2.69 8.70
N ARG A 31 -1.97 2.01 9.76
CA ARG A 31 -3.36 1.55 9.84
C ARG A 31 -4.38 2.69 9.80
N PRO A 32 -4.30 3.76 10.62
CA PRO A 32 -5.22 4.88 10.55
C PRO A 32 -5.14 5.66 9.22
N ILE A 33 -3.95 5.80 8.62
CA ILE A 33 -3.79 6.44 7.32
C ILE A 33 -4.52 5.65 6.24
N TYR A 34 -4.27 4.34 6.13
CA TYR A 34 -4.93 3.49 5.14
C TYR A 34 -6.45 3.41 5.36
N GLN A 35 -6.90 3.35 6.61
CA GLN A 35 -8.32 3.38 6.92
C GLN A 35 -8.99 4.68 6.45
N LYS A 36 -8.33 5.83 6.65
CA LYS A 36 -8.83 7.12 6.18
C LYS A 36 -8.86 7.18 4.65
N MET A 37 -7.79 6.74 3.98
CA MET A 37 -7.74 6.67 2.51
C MET A 37 -8.84 5.74 1.96
N TYR A 38 -9.04 4.60 2.60
CA TYR A 38 -10.08 3.65 2.21
C TYR A 38 -11.48 4.25 2.35
N ASN A 39 -11.77 4.93 3.46
CA ASN A 39 -13.06 5.56 3.69
C ASN A 39 -13.37 6.66 2.66
N GLU A 40 -12.34 7.37 2.17
CA GLU A 40 -12.49 8.40 1.13
C GLU A 40 -12.71 7.78 -0.27
N ALA A 41 -12.10 6.64 -0.55
CA ALA A 41 -12.12 6.00 -1.86
C ALA A 41 -13.06 4.78 -1.96
N SER A 42 -13.67 4.34 -0.84
CA SER A 42 -14.50 3.14 -0.80
C SER A 42 -15.99 3.45 -0.94
N PRO A 43 -16.74 2.59 -1.63
CA PRO A 43 -18.20 2.67 -1.70
C PRO A 43 -18.91 2.27 -0.39
N VAL A 44 -18.21 1.81 0.63
CA VAL A 44 -18.82 1.31 1.89
C VAL A 44 -19.61 2.39 2.63
N SER A 45 -19.24 3.67 2.47
CA SER A 45 -19.95 4.81 3.07
C SER A 45 -20.99 5.45 2.14
N ILE A 46 -21.61 4.68 1.25
CA ILE A 46 -22.58 5.20 0.29
C ILE A 46 -23.83 5.70 1.03
N LYS A 47 -24.13 6.99 0.87
CA LYS A 47 -25.34 7.60 1.40
C LYS A 47 -26.51 7.58 0.41
N ASN A 48 -26.24 7.76 -0.88
CA ASN A 48 -27.31 7.90 -1.87
C ASN A 48 -26.93 7.24 -3.20
N THR A 49 -27.90 6.55 -3.82
CA THR A 49 -27.86 6.22 -5.25
C THR A 49 -28.37 7.44 -6.01
N ILE A 50 -27.54 7.96 -6.94
CA ILE A 50 -27.88 9.18 -7.71
C ILE A 50 -28.68 8.81 -8.95
N ALA A 51 -28.24 7.77 -9.65
CA ALA A 51 -28.85 7.32 -10.90
C ALA A 51 -28.59 5.83 -11.11
N SER A 52 -29.52 5.18 -11.76
CA SER A 52 -29.32 3.83 -12.32
C SER A 52 -29.76 3.85 -13.76
N ASP A 53 -28.98 3.26 -14.64
CA ASP A 53 -29.28 3.11 -16.05
C ASP A 53 -29.06 1.65 -16.46
N VAL A 54 -30.01 1.11 -17.23
CA VAL A 54 -29.95 -0.26 -17.76
C VAL A 54 -30.04 -0.18 -19.27
N SER A 55 -28.98 -0.57 -19.94
CA SER A 55 -28.97 -0.70 -21.40
C SER A 55 -28.84 -2.16 -21.79
N ILE A 56 -29.65 -2.56 -22.79
CA ILE A 56 -29.68 -3.91 -23.33
C ILE A 56 -29.30 -3.79 -24.81
N ALA A 57 -28.24 -4.48 -25.20
CA ALA A 57 -27.83 -4.63 -26.60
C ALA A 57 -27.95 -6.11 -27.00
N VAL A 58 -28.62 -6.38 -28.10
CA VAL A 58 -28.76 -7.74 -28.65
C VAL A 58 -27.87 -7.85 -29.88
N ALA A 59 -26.99 -8.83 -29.87
CA ALA A 59 -26.10 -9.12 -30.99
C ALA A 59 -26.83 -9.92 -32.10
N PRO A 60 -26.37 -9.89 -33.36
CA PRO A 60 -27.02 -10.61 -34.47
C PRO A 60 -27.09 -12.14 -34.27
N ASN A 61 -26.24 -12.71 -33.43
CA ASN A 61 -26.22 -14.13 -33.09
C ASN A 61 -27.24 -14.50 -31.98
N GLY A 62 -28.06 -13.55 -31.52
CA GLY A 62 -29.02 -13.74 -30.46
C GLY A 62 -28.52 -13.61 -29.04
N ASP A 63 -27.21 -13.39 -28.85
CA ASP A 63 -26.63 -13.11 -27.54
C ASP A 63 -27.07 -11.73 -27.05
N SER A 64 -27.37 -11.62 -25.76
CA SER A 64 -27.80 -10.35 -25.16
C SER A 64 -26.74 -9.82 -24.20
N LEU A 65 -26.33 -8.57 -24.36
CA LEU A 65 -25.47 -7.86 -23.44
C LEU A 65 -26.31 -6.90 -22.58
N ILE A 66 -26.46 -7.21 -21.32
CA ILE A 66 -27.14 -6.36 -20.35
C ILE A 66 -26.07 -5.56 -19.59
N VAL A 67 -26.12 -4.24 -19.69
CA VAL A 67 -25.24 -3.33 -18.94
C VAL A 67 -26.07 -2.58 -17.93
N ASN A 68 -25.90 -2.91 -16.66
CA ASN A 68 -26.50 -2.18 -15.55
C ASN A 68 -25.46 -1.21 -14.96
N THR A 69 -25.72 0.07 -15.08
CA THR A 69 -24.84 1.13 -14.58
C THR A 69 -25.50 1.81 -13.38
N ILE A 70 -24.82 1.77 -12.24
CA ILE A 70 -25.30 2.39 -11.00
C ILE A 70 -24.29 3.46 -10.57
N TRP A 71 -24.81 4.66 -10.32
CA TRP A 71 -24.06 5.80 -9.83
C TRP A 71 -24.37 6.04 -8.37
N LYS A 72 -23.36 6.13 -7.53
CA LYS A 72 -23.51 6.33 -6.08
C LYS A 72 -22.52 7.37 -5.58
N ASN A 73 -22.92 8.17 -4.59
CA ASN A 73 -22.03 9.07 -3.88
C ASN A 73 -21.79 8.59 -2.46
N ASN A 74 -20.54 8.76 -1.99
CA ASN A 74 -20.25 8.61 -0.57
C ASN A 74 -20.47 9.93 0.19
N ALA A 75 -20.24 9.88 1.51
CA ALA A 75 -20.39 11.05 2.39
C ALA A 75 -19.41 12.20 2.05
N SER A 76 -18.27 11.88 1.45
CA SER A 76 -17.23 12.84 1.05
C SER A 76 -17.49 13.48 -0.32
N GLY A 77 -18.55 13.07 -1.04
CA GLY A 77 -18.85 13.57 -2.39
C GLY A 77 -18.08 12.86 -3.51
N THR A 78 -17.40 11.76 -3.21
CA THR A 78 -16.76 10.90 -4.23
C THR A 78 -17.83 10.12 -4.97
N THR A 79 -17.78 10.12 -6.31
CA THR A 79 -18.74 9.44 -7.18
C THR A 79 -18.20 8.09 -7.62
N PHE A 80 -19.03 7.05 -7.46
CA PHE A 80 -18.75 5.69 -7.90
C PHE A 80 -19.68 5.31 -9.03
N LYS A 81 -19.13 4.85 -10.14
CA LYS A 81 -19.87 4.21 -11.22
C LYS A 81 -19.57 2.73 -11.20
N THR A 82 -20.56 1.92 -10.93
CA THR A 82 -20.47 0.47 -11.07
C THR A 82 -21.20 0.06 -12.33
N ALA A 83 -20.50 -0.48 -13.32
CA ALA A 83 -21.08 -1.05 -14.52
C ALA A 83 -20.96 -2.57 -14.44
N VAL A 84 -22.08 -3.24 -14.32
CA VAL A 84 -22.19 -4.71 -14.36
C VAL A 84 -22.59 -5.09 -15.77
N LYS A 85 -21.68 -5.72 -16.51
CA LYS A 85 -21.92 -6.27 -17.85
C LYS A 85 -22.22 -7.74 -17.70
N GLN A 86 -23.42 -8.14 -18.05
CA GLN A 86 -23.86 -9.53 -18.08
C GLN A 86 -24.08 -9.95 -19.53
N THR A 87 -23.31 -10.92 -20.00
CA THR A 87 -23.53 -11.53 -21.31
C THR A 87 -24.38 -12.77 -21.13
N VAL A 88 -25.57 -12.77 -21.70
CA VAL A 88 -26.49 -13.92 -21.76
C VAL A 88 -26.41 -14.48 -23.17
N PHE A 89 -25.95 -15.74 -23.27
CA PHE A 89 -25.79 -16.42 -24.54
C PHE A 89 -27.13 -17.01 -25.01
N ALA A 90 -27.41 -16.98 -26.29
CA ALA A 90 -28.58 -17.60 -26.90
C ALA A 90 -28.58 -19.11 -26.75
N GLU A 91 -27.39 -19.74 -26.67
CA GLU A 91 -27.24 -21.17 -26.38
C GLU A 91 -27.42 -21.43 -24.88
N THR A 92 -28.43 -22.22 -24.55
CA THR A 92 -28.81 -22.57 -23.15
C THR A 92 -27.72 -23.34 -22.39
N THR A 93 -26.71 -23.85 -23.07
CA THR A 93 -25.60 -24.65 -22.50
C THR A 93 -24.49 -23.77 -21.91
N LYS A 94 -24.41 -22.49 -22.29
CA LYS A 94 -23.35 -21.58 -21.82
C LYS A 94 -23.83 -20.78 -20.61
N LYS A 95 -23.08 -20.80 -19.53
CA LYS A 95 -23.36 -20.01 -18.34
C LYS A 95 -23.18 -18.49 -18.64
N PRO A 96 -24.06 -17.63 -18.12
CA PRO A 96 -23.90 -16.18 -18.25
C PRO A 96 -22.55 -15.72 -17.67
N THR A 97 -21.85 -14.88 -18.40
CA THR A 97 -20.62 -14.26 -17.92
C THR A 97 -20.92 -12.88 -17.38
N THR A 98 -20.51 -12.62 -16.13
CA THR A 98 -20.69 -11.33 -15.49
C THR A 98 -19.34 -10.67 -15.29
N LEU A 99 -19.19 -9.45 -15.81
CA LEU A 99 -18.01 -8.61 -15.63
C LEU A 99 -18.42 -7.34 -14.89
N GLU A 100 -17.87 -7.11 -13.72
CA GLU A 100 -18.09 -5.89 -12.95
C GLU A 100 -16.91 -4.93 -13.16
N THR A 101 -17.23 -3.73 -13.64
CA THR A 101 -16.24 -2.65 -13.80
C THR A 101 -16.62 -1.51 -12.85
N ARG A 102 -15.69 -1.13 -11.98
CA ARG A 102 -15.85 0.01 -11.08
C ARG A 102 -14.94 1.15 -11.51
N THR A 103 -15.52 2.34 -11.63
CA THR A 103 -14.80 3.57 -11.87
C THR A 103 -15.10 4.54 -10.73
N VAL A 104 -14.05 5.19 -10.21
CA VAL A 104 -14.13 6.09 -9.06
C VAL A 104 -13.69 7.48 -9.50
N TRP A 105 -14.52 8.49 -9.27
CA TRP A 105 -14.16 9.90 -9.43
C TRP A 105 -14.09 10.56 -8.06
N LEU A 106 -12.88 10.83 -7.62
CA LEU A 106 -12.63 11.51 -6.36
C LEU A 106 -13.06 12.98 -6.45
N ASN A 107 -13.72 13.46 -5.40
CA ASN A 107 -13.92 14.90 -5.22
C ASN A 107 -12.54 15.56 -5.01
N SER A 108 -12.41 16.83 -5.40
CA SER A 108 -11.18 17.61 -5.25
C SER A 108 -10.62 17.59 -3.81
N LYS A 109 -11.49 17.68 -2.80
CA LYS A 109 -11.10 17.59 -1.39
C LYS A 109 -10.51 16.20 -1.04
N SER A 110 -11.18 15.13 -1.44
CA SER A 110 -10.74 13.75 -1.20
C SER A 110 -9.45 13.44 -1.96
N PHE A 111 -9.30 13.95 -3.19
CA PHE A 111 -8.08 13.84 -3.97
C PHE A 111 -6.88 14.43 -3.24
N TRP A 112 -6.97 15.70 -2.80
CA TRP A 112 -5.88 16.36 -2.09
C TRP A 112 -5.58 15.70 -0.74
N MET A 113 -6.61 15.23 -0.03
CA MET A 113 -6.42 14.50 1.23
C MET A 113 -5.67 13.19 1.02
N ILE A 114 -6.06 12.37 0.04
CA ILE A 114 -5.36 11.13 -0.28
C ILE A 114 -3.92 11.41 -0.72
N THR A 115 -3.73 12.43 -1.56
CA THR A 115 -2.39 12.86 -2.00
C THR A 115 -1.50 13.24 -0.81
N LEU A 116 -2.02 14.00 0.15
CA LEU A 116 -1.29 14.36 1.37
C LEU A 116 -0.95 13.12 2.22
N LEU A 117 -1.89 12.19 2.39
CA LEU A 117 -1.66 10.97 3.16
C LEU A 117 -0.60 10.07 2.50
N VAL A 118 -0.62 9.93 1.17
CA VAL A 118 0.42 9.23 0.42
C VAL A 118 1.78 9.95 0.57
N PHE A 119 1.79 11.27 0.48
CA PHE A 119 3.01 12.07 0.66
C PHE A 119 3.64 11.82 2.05
N ILE A 120 2.85 11.78 3.11
CA ILE A 120 3.33 11.46 4.47
C ILE A 120 3.97 10.07 4.52
N GLN A 121 3.37 9.07 3.87
CA GLN A 121 3.96 7.73 3.82
C GLN A 121 5.29 7.71 3.05
N ILE A 122 5.39 8.47 1.95
CA ILE A 122 6.65 8.63 1.22
C ILE A 122 7.73 9.28 2.10
N LEU A 123 7.37 10.25 2.95
CA LEU A 123 8.32 10.82 3.92
C LEU A 123 8.88 9.76 4.86
N TYR A 124 8.04 8.88 5.42
CA TYR A 124 8.53 7.80 6.29
C TYR A 124 9.50 6.86 5.56
N VAL A 125 9.18 6.50 4.32
CA VAL A 125 10.08 5.70 3.48
C VAL A 125 11.42 6.43 3.28
N THR A 126 11.41 7.72 2.95
CA THR A 126 12.63 8.49 2.71
C THR A 126 13.47 8.69 3.99
N MET A 127 12.83 8.75 5.17
CA MET A 127 13.54 8.76 6.46
C MET A 127 14.37 7.50 6.70
N VAL A 128 13.87 6.35 6.27
CA VAL A 128 14.58 5.08 6.42
C VAL A 128 15.59 4.88 5.29
N TYR A 129 15.15 5.05 4.03
CA TYR A 129 15.99 4.78 2.86
C TYR A 129 17.09 5.82 2.64
N GLY A 130 16.93 7.06 3.09
CA GLY A 130 17.98 8.10 2.97
C GLY A 130 19.27 7.69 3.65
N PRO A 131 19.25 7.36 4.95
CA PRO A 131 20.42 6.98 5.70
C PRO A 131 20.93 5.54 5.47
N ILE A 132 20.08 4.60 5.01
CA ILE A 132 20.36 3.16 5.05
C ILE A 132 21.58 2.77 4.22
N ALA A 133 21.76 3.36 3.04
CA ALA A 133 22.88 3.04 2.17
C ALA A 133 24.22 3.40 2.83
N ALA A 134 24.29 4.60 3.37
CA ALA A 134 25.47 5.08 4.07
C ALA A 134 25.70 4.33 5.40
N PHE A 135 24.62 4.00 6.11
CA PHE A 135 24.69 3.15 7.31
C PHE A 135 25.29 1.77 7.01
N LEU A 136 24.88 1.11 5.93
CA LEU A 136 25.43 -0.18 5.52
C LEU A 136 26.90 -0.08 5.12
N VAL A 137 27.29 1.02 4.46
CA VAL A 137 28.70 1.28 4.13
C VAL A 137 29.56 1.44 5.38
N GLU A 138 29.06 2.10 6.41
CA GLU A 138 29.75 2.31 7.69
C GLU A 138 29.81 1.06 8.58
N LEU A 139 28.87 0.15 8.40
CA LEU A 139 28.77 -1.07 9.22
C LEU A 139 29.87 -2.09 8.90
N PHE A 140 30.36 -2.12 7.67
CA PHE A 140 31.32 -3.13 7.21
C PHE A 140 32.71 -2.56 6.93
N PRO A 141 33.81 -3.30 7.30
CA PRO A 141 35.15 -2.92 6.98
C PRO A 141 35.37 -2.72 5.48
N THR A 142 36.28 -1.79 5.11
CA THR A 142 36.52 -1.39 3.72
C THR A 142 36.82 -2.58 2.79
N ARG A 143 37.57 -3.58 3.27
CA ARG A 143 38.01 -4.75 2.48
C ARG A 143 36.84 -5.63 1.96
N ILE A 144 35.76 -5.74 2.72
CA ILE A 144 34.58 -6.63 2.39
C ILE A 144 33.29 -5.86 2.20
N ARG A 145 33.33 -4.53 2.30
CA ARG A 145 32.18 -3.63 2.36
C ARG A 145 31.17 -3.87 1.24
N TYR A 146 31.63 -3.94 0.00
CA TYR A 146 30.75 -4.09 -1.16
C TYR A 146 29.93 -5.38 -1.12
N THR A 147 30.59 -6.50 -0.87
CA THR A 147 29.93 -7.82 -0.82
C THR A 147 29.02 -7.93 0.40
N SER A 148 29.47 -7.46 1.55
CA SER A 148 28.75 -7.61 2.81
C SER A 148 27.50 -6.73 2.89
N MET A 149 27.50 -5.52 2.31
CA MET A 149 26.30 -4.69 2.29
C MET A 149 25.25 -5.18 1.28
N SER A 150 25.67 -5.88 0.23
CA SER A 150 24.77 -6.43 -0.78
C SER A 150 23.81 -7.48 -0.19
N LEU A 151 24.30 -8.33 0.71
CA LEU A 151 23.53 -9.43 1.31
C LEU A 151 22.30 -8.95 2.10
N PRO A 152 22.44 -8.09 3.13
CA PRO A 152 21.27 -7.61 3.88
C PRO A 152 20.30 -6.79 3.01
N TYR A 153 20.81 -6.07 2.01
CA TYR A 153 19.97 -5.33 1.08
C TYR A 153 19.10 -6.26 0.22
N HIS A 154 19.67 -7.34 -0.32
CA HIS A 154 18.93 -8.32 -1.12
C HIS A 154 17.97 -9.16 -0.28
N ILE A 155 18.36 -9.55 0.94
CA ILE A 155 17.46 -10.26 1.86
C ILE A 155 16.28 -9.37 2.25
N GLY A 156 16.53 -8.12 2.63
CA GLY A 156 15.49 -7.19 3.03
C GLY A 156 14.50 -6.90 1.90
N ASN A 157 14.98 -6.46 0.76
CA ASN A 157 14.11 -6.10 -0.37
C ASN A 157 13.60 -7.32 -1.15
N GLY A 158 14.45 -8.34 -1.36
CA GLY A 158 14.10 -9.51 -2.16
C GLY A 158 13.16 -10.45 -1.41
N ILE A 159 13.51 -10.90 -0.22
CA ILE A 159 12.71 -11.86 0.52
C ILE A 159 11.55 -11.15 1.22
N PHE A 160 11.82 -10.26 2.16
CA PHE A 160 10.76 -9.63 2.94
C PHE A 160 9.88 -8.68 2.10
N GLY A 161 10.49 -7.87 1.23
CA GLY A 161 9.75 -7.00 0.32
C GLY A 161 9.00 -7.78 -0.75
N GLY A 162 9.63 -8.76 -1.37
CA GLY A 162 9.04 -9.58 -2.43
C GLY A 162 7.87 -10.45 -1.97
N LEU A 163 7.89 -10.93 -0.72
CA LEU A 163 6.80 -11.71 -0.13
C LEU A 163 5.58 -10.87 0.27
N THR A 164 5.72 -9.55 0.38
CA THR A 164 4.65 -8.65 0.84
C THR A 164 3.34 -8.82 0.06
N PRO A 165 3.31 -8.80 -1.29
CA PRO A 165 2.06 -8.96 -2.03
C PRO A 165 1.42 -10.34 -1.81
N LEU A 166 2.23 -11.39 -1.78
CA LEU A 166 1.77 -12.77 -1.58
C LEU A 166 1.11 -12.93 -0.21
N ILE A 167 1.81 -12.50 0.85
CA ILE A 167 1.31 -12.63 2.23
C ILE A 167 0.08 -11.74 2.44
N ALA A 168 0.09 -10.51 1.95
CA ALA A 168 -1.05 -9.60 2.06
C ALA A 168 -2.30 -10.18 1.37
N THR A 169 -2.16 -10.75 0.17
CA THR A 169 -3.27 -11.39 -0.55
C THR A 169 -3.77 -12.61 0.19
N ARG A 170 -2.88 -13.47 0.70
CA ARG A 170 -3.27 -14.65 1.47
C ARG A 170 -3.99 -14.29 2.77
N LEU A 171 -3.49 -13.30 3.51
CA LEU A 171 -4.16 -12.81 4.72
C LEU A 171 -5.56 -12.27 4.39
N PHE A 172 -5.69 -11.53 3.30
CA PHE A 172 -6.99 -11.04 2.83
C PHE A 172 -7.95 -12.18 2.49
N ASP A 173 -7.49 -13.22 1.76
CA ASP A 173 -8.31 -14.37 1.41
C ASP A 173 -8.75 -15.17 2.65
N ILE A 174 -7.87 -15.35 3.63
CA ILE A 174 -8.19 -15.99 4.90
C ILE A 174 -9.18 -15.16 5.72
N SER A 175 -9.17 -13.84 5.60
CA SER A 175 -10.11 -12.95 6.30
C SER A 175 -11.54 -13.03 5.79
N LYS A 176 -11.76 -13.64 4.60
CA LYS A 176 -13.09 -13.90 4.06
C LYS A 176 -13.70 -15.09 4.79
N THR A 177 -14.78 -14.83 5.52
CA THR A 177 -15.55 -15.85 6.21
C THR A 177 -16.97 -15.88 5.71
N THR A 178 -17.75 -16.91 6.10
CA THR A 178 -19.17 -16.99 5.80
C THR A 178 -19.95 -15.77 6.32
N GLU A 179 -19.51 -15.22 7.46
CA GLU A 179 -20.10 -14.04 8.09
C GLU A 179 -19.63 -12.74 7.45
N ASN A 180 -18.38 -12.70 6.93
CA ASN A 180 -17.80 -11.55 6.24
C ASN A 180 -17.21 -11.94 4.88
N PRO A 181 -18.04 -12.13 3.85
CA PRO A 181 -17.58 -12.53 2.52
C PRO A 181 -16.70 -11.46 1.84
N ALA A 182 -16.82 -10.19 2.26
CA ALA A 182 -15.99 -9.09 1.73
C ALA A 182 -14.55 -9.12 2.23
N GLY A 183 -14.27 -9.81 3.36
CA GLY A 183 -12.97 -9.83 4.01
C GLY A 183 -12.60 -8.51 4.69
N ASP A 184 -11.47 -8.50 5.42
CA ASP A 184 -10.92 -7.28 6.01
C ASP A 184 -9.85 -6.70 5.05
N PRO A 185 -10.07 -5.53 4.42
CA PRO A 185 -9.13 -4.93 3.49
C PRO A 185 -7.80 -4.49 4.16
N PHE A 186 -7.77 -4.43 5.48
CA PHE A 186 -6.60 -3.95 6.23
C PHE A 186 -5.74 -5.08 6.84
N VAL A 187 -6.20 -6.32 6.76
CA VAL A 187 -5.48 -7.45 7.36
C VAL A 187 -4.08 -7.63 6.76
N GLY A 188 -3.92 -7.36 5.46
CA GLY A 188 -2.63 -7.42 4.77
C GLY A 188 -1.60 -6.41 5.27
N LEU A 189 -2.03 -5.30 5.89
CA LEU A 189 -1.13 -4.29 6.47
C LEU A 189 -0.38 -4.78 7.70
N TRP A 190 -0.88 -5.81 8.38
CA TRP A 190 -0.20 -6.35 9.55
C TRP A 190 1.19 -6.88 9.24
N TYR A 191 1.39 -7.46 8.06
CA TYR A 191 2.70 -7.97 7.68
C TYR A 191 3.79 -6.88 7.67
N PRO A 192 3.70 -5.79 6.88
CA PRO A 192 4.71 -4.74 6.89
C PRO A 192 4.80 -4.02 8.25
N ILE A 193 3.70 -3.89 8.99
CA ILE A 193 3.71 -3.27 10.33
C ILE A 193 4.51 -4.13 11.31
N ILE A 194 4.30 -5.44 11.33
CA ILE A 194 5.02 -6.36 12.22
C ILE A 194 6.50 -6.37 11.87
N ILE A 195 6.86 -6.45 10.59
CA ILE A 195 8.26 -6.41 10.15
C ILE A 195 8.90 -5.09 10.58
N ALA A 196 8.24 -3.95 10.38
CA ALA A 196 8.76 -2.64 10.79
C ALA A 196 8.91 -2.55 12.33
N ALA A 197 7.98 -3.11 13.10
CA ALA A 197 8.05 -3.14 14.56
C ALA A 197 9.23 -4.02 15.05
N VAL A 198 9.42 -5.20 14.46
CA VAL A 198 10.57 -6.08 14.78
C VAL A 198 11.88 -5.38 14.43
N CYS A 199 11.97 -4.78 13.25
CA CYS A 199 13.17 -4.03 12.84
C CYS A 199 13.41 -2.82 13.74
N PHE A 200 12.36 -2.12 14.20
CA PHE A 200 12.47 -1.04 15.16
C PHE A 200 13.07 -1.52 16.49
N VAL A 201 12.55 -2.61 17.04
CA VAL A 201 13.04 -3.18 18.33
C VAL A 201 14.51 -3.61 18.19
N ILE A 202 14.85 -4.38 17.15
CA ILE A 202 16.22 -4.79 16.87
C ILE A 202 17.13 -3.56 16.69
N GLY A 203 16.69 -2.60 15.89
CA GLY A 203 17.44 -1.37 15.64
C GLY A 203 17.63 -0.53 16.90
N PHE A 204 16.64 -0.49 17.79
CA PHE A 204 16.74 0.26 19.02
C PHE A 204 17.83 -0.30 19.94
N PHE A 205 17.88 -1.63 20.12
CA PHE A 205 18.83 -2.27 21.05
C PHE A 205 20.19 -2.54 20.44
N TYR A 206 20.27 -2.95 19.19
CA TYR A 206 21.52 -3.49 18.60
C TYR A 206 22.25 -2.52 17.67
N LEU A 207 21.59 -1.49 17.12
CA LEU A 207 22.30 -0.56 16.25
C LEU A 207 23.22 0.38 17.05
N PRO A 208 24.49 0.55 16.63
CA PRO A 208 25.40 1.47 17.29
C PRO A 208 24.94 2.92 17.09
N ASN A 209 25.14 3.73 18.14
CA ASN A 209 24.75 5.16 18.12
C ASN A 209 25.92 6.05 17.61
N LYS A 210 27.13 5.50 17.55
CA LYS A 210 28.35 6.26 17.28
C LYS A 210 28.82 6.06 15.83
N ARG A 211 29.28 7.16 15.22
CA ARG A 211 30.21 7.10 14.11
C ARG A 211 31.49 6.46 14.63
N GLU A 212 31.98 5.39 13.99
CA GLU A 212 33.36 5.03 14.19
C GLU A 212 34.21 6.18 13.64
N PRO A 213 35.22 6.63 14.36
CA PRO A 213 36.20 7.57 13.80
C PRO A 213 36.78 6.96 12.54
N GLU A 214 36.94 7.77 11.49
CA GLU A 214 37.65 7.37 10.28
C GLU A 214 38.92 6.67 10.68
N VAL A 215 39.08 5.40 10.29
CA VAL A 215 40.32 4.69 10.45
C VAL A 215 41.32 5.40 9.51
N PRO A 216 42.38 6.04 10.00
CA PRO A 216 43.39 6.61 9.13
C PRO A 216 43.96 5.49 8.29
N ASP A 217 44.14 5.75 6.98
CA ASP A 217 44.73 4.88 5.99
C ASP A 217 46.16 4.43 6.38
#